data_1b474dc1d1628681f3a8cf1eabc662af
#
_entry.id   1b474dc1d1628681f3a8cf1eabc662af
#
_cell.length_a   1.000
_cell.length_b   1.000
_cell.length_c   1.000
_cell.angle_alpha   90.00
_cell.angle_beta   90.00
_cell.angle_gamma   90.00
#
_symmetry.space_group_name_H-M   'P 1'
#
loop_
_entity.id
_entity.type
_entity.pdbx_description
1 polymer ?
#
loop_
_entity_poly.entity_id
_entity_poly.type
_entity_poly.pdbx_seq_one_letter_code
_entity_poly.pdbx_strand_id
1 'polypeptide(L)'
;MSDRGPNNSMEQPDSSPRPAAVTFVTTEHFTLQGARSQTIAESTGRASMFLGAVSGGLVALGLIAAASNVGAAFYAFGLILLPTLAFVGLVTFDRALQSGVEDHGYTRRIERLRGYYFQYAPELVGYLLSVPQTERLRIQGVGGGGRWQGFLTVAGMVGVVTAVLAGSAAGLLAAVVSGHSLVAALVAGILVAVVALLWLMRYQRSAWERISTARLFPDE
;
A
#
# COMPACT_ATOMS: atom_id res chain seq x y z
N MET A 1 -52.14 40.91 44.59
CA MET A 1 -52.28 39.51 44.05
C MET A 1 -51.46 39.49 42.83
N SER A 2 -50.20 39.09 42.98
CA SER A 2 -49.20 39.09 41.90
C SER A 2 -49.00 37.64 41.48
N ASP A 3 -49.56 37.32 40.34
CA ASP A 3 -49.45 36.03 39.68
C ASP A 3 -48.09 35.95 38.95
N ARG A 4 -47.14 35.21 39.54
CA ARG A 4 -45.91 34.84 38.85
C ARG A 4 -46.16 33.53 38.14
N GLY A 5 -46.40 33.61 36.82
CA GLY A 5 -46.43 32.46 35.94
C GLY A 5 -45.09 31.68 36.01
N PRO A 6 -45.12 30.35 35.79
CA PRO A 6 -43.91 29.52 35.83
C PRO A 6 -42.99 29.89 34.67
N ASN A 7 -41.78 30.33 35.04
CA ASN A 7 -40.68 30.58 34.06
C ASN A 7 -40.20 29.23 33.54
N ASN A 8 -40.81 28.79 32.45
CA ASN A 8 -40.44 27.60 31.72
C ASN A 8 -39.28 27.97 30.79
N SER A 9 -38.12 28.32 31.38
CA SER A 9 -36.87 28.35 30.67
C SER A 9 -36.56 26.90 30.23
N MET A 10 -36.96 26.58 29.00
CA MET A 10 -36.43 25.40 28.31
C MET A 10 -34.90 25.51 28.36
N GLU A 11 -34.29 24.75 29.26
CA GLU A 11 -32.86 24.55 29.35
C GLU A 11 -32.44 24.02 27.99
N GLN A 12 -31.91 24.88 27.10
CA GLN A 12 -31.29 24.43 25.86
C GLN A 12 -30.21 23.46 26.25
N PRO A 13 -30.21 22.24 25.67
CA PRO A 13 -29.17 21.26 25.99
C PRO A 13 -27.82 21.93 25.69
N ASP A 14 -26.96 21.98 26.70
CA ASP A 14 -25.62 22.49 26.63
C ASP A 14 -24.89 21.78 25.50
N SER A 15 -24.71 22.49 24.36
CA SER A 15 -24.08 21.97 23.16
C SER A 15 -22.54 21.93 23.26
N SER A 16 -22.00 22.32 24.43
CA SER A 16 -20.58 22.23 24.69
C SER A 16 -20.13 20.77 24.79
N PRO A 17 -19.01 20.39 24.12
CA PRO A 17 -18.51 19.02 24.20
C PRO A 17 -18.10 18.72 25.63
N ARG A 18 -18.56 17.57 26.15
CA ARG A 18 -18.12 17.10 27.48
C ARG A 18 -16.60 16.96 27.48
N PRO A 19 -15.85 17.50 28.46
CA PRO A 19 -14.40 17.45 28.48
C PRO A 19 -13.83 16.03 28.32
N ALA A 20 -14.51 15.01 28.87
CA ALA A 20 -14.16 13.62 28.69
C ALA A 20 -14.24 13.15 27.22
N ALA A 21 -15.27 13.60 26.46
CA ALA A 21 -15.41 13.22 25.05
C ALA A 21 -14.29 13.82 24.20
N VAL A 22 -13.89 15.06 24.46
CA VAL A 22 -12.75 15.70 23.77
C VAL A 22 -11.46 14.92 24.03
N THR A 23 -11.22 14.53 25.29
CA THR A 23 -10.03 13.74 25.66
C THR A 23 -10.01 12.39 24.96
N PHE A 24 -11.14 11.66 24.91
CA PHE A 24 -11.23 10.37 24.22
C PHE A 24 -10.97 10.51 22.72
N VAL A 25 -11.60 11.48 22.06
CA VAL A 25 -11.43 11.71 20.62
C VAL A 25 -10.00 12.10 20.28
N THR A 26 -9.36 12.93 21.10
CA THR A 26 -7.97 13.33 20.92
C THR A 26 -7.02 12.14 21.09
N THR A 27 -7.22 11.32 22.12
CA THR A 27 -6.42 10.11 22.36
C THR A 27 -6.57 9.13 21.22
N GLU A 28 -7.80 8.88 20.76
CA GLU A 28 -8.06 7.99 19.61
C GLU A 28 -7.41 8.52 18.33
N HIS A 29 -7.47 9.83 18.09
CA HIS A 29 -6.82 10.44 16.95
C HIS A 29 -5.30 10.20 16.92
N PHE A 30 -4.61 10.38 18.05
CA PHE A 30 -3.17 10.09 18.15
C PHE A 30 -2.85 8.60 18.01
N THR A 31 -3.68 7.74 18.60
CA THR A 31 -3.55 6.28 18.45
C THR A 31 -3.66 5.84 17.01
N LEU A 32 -4.65 6.34 16.27
CA LEU A 32 -4.83 6.04 14.85
C LEU A 32 -3.69 6.58 13.98
N GLN A 33 -3.18 7.78 14.27
CA GLN A 33 -2.02 8.33 13.56
C GLN A 33 -0.76 7.51 13.82
N GLY A 34 -0.55 7.06 15.06
CA GLY A 34 0.57 6.19 15.44
C GLY A 34 0.50 4.84 14.70
N ALA A 35 -0.66 4.18 14.72
CA ALA A 35 -0.89 2.92 14.02
C ALA A 35 -0.66 3.06 12.51
N ARG A 36 -1.17 4.12 11.90
CA ARG A 36 -0.95 4.44 10.48
C ARG A 36 0.53 4.61 10.14
N SER A 37 1.26 5.39 10.94
CA SER A 37 2.70 5.60 10.74
C SER A 37 3.49 4.30 10.83
N GLN A 38 3.14 3.43 11.79
CA GLN A 38 3.76 2.12 11.94
C GLN A 38 3.51 1.21 10.74
N THR A 39 2.27 1.17 10.23
CA THR A 39 1.91 0.38 9.04
C THR A 39 2.72 0.81 7.81
N ILE A 40 2.87 2.11 7.60
CA ILE A 40 3.68 2.66 6.48
C ILE A 40 5.16 2.29 6.67
N ALA A 41 5.70 2.45 7.88
CA ALA A 41 7.11 2.14 8.17
C ALA A 41 7.41 0.65 7.98
N GLU A 42 6.51 -0.24 8.42
CA GLU A 42 6.65 -1.69 8.23
C GLU A 42 6.65 -2.05 6.75
N SER A 43 5.70 -1.53 5.97
CA SER A 43 5.61 -1.79 4.53
C SER A 43 6.87 -1.34 3.78
N THR A 44 7.35 -0.12 4.08
CA THR A 44 8.57 0.42 3.46
C THR A 44 9.81 -0.36 3.88
N GLY A 45 9.92 -0.74 5.15
CA GLY A 45 11.03 -1.53 5.67
C GLY A 45 11.11 -2.91 4.99
N ARG A 46 9.99 -3.62 4.85
CA ARG A 46 9.92 -4.92 4.14
C ARG A 46 10.32 -4.79 2.67
N ALA A 47 9.81 -3.77 1.98
CA ALA A 47 10.17 -3.51 0.59
C ALA A 47 11.67 -3.21 0.43
N SER A 48 12.26 -2.43 1.34
CA SER A 48 13.70 -2.13 1.33
C SER A 48 14.55 -3.37 1.56
N MET A 49 14.16 -4.24 2.50
CA MET A 49 14.85 -5.53 2.74
C MET A 49 14.77 -6.43 1.51
N PHE A 50 13.60 -6.51 0.87
CA PHE A 50 13.43 -7.27 -0.37
C PHE A 50 14.33 -6.76 -1.49
N LEU A 51 14.34 -5.44 -1.75
CA LEU A 51 15.19 -4.83 -2.77
C LEU A 51 16.68 -5.03 -2.45
N GLY A 52 17.08 -4.96 -1.19
CA GLY A 52 18.43 -5.30 -0.75
C GLY A 52 18.81 -6.74 -1.05
N ALA A 53 17.90 -7.69 -0.77
CA ALA A 53 18.11 -9.11 -1.08
C ALA A 53 18.22 -9.35 -2.60
N VAL A 54 17.36 -8.70 -3.41
CA VAL A 54 17.43 -8.76 -4.87
C VAL A 54 18.78 -8.22 -5.36
N SER A 55 19.19 -7.04 -4.88
CA SER A 55 20.47 -6.44 -5.28
C SER A 55 21.66 -7.33 -4.93
N GLY A 56 21.72 -7.85 -3.70
CA GLY A 56 22.78 -8.78 -3.28
C GLY A 56 22.78 -10.07 -4.08
N GLY A 57 21.59 -10.62 -4.33
CA GLY A 57 21.42 -11.83 -5.13
C GLY A 57 21.88 -11.67 -6.57
N LEU A 58 21.55 -10.54 -7.21
CA LEU A 58 22.00 -10.25 -8.58
C LEU A 58 23.52 -10.02 -8.65
N VAL A 59 24.12 -9.37 -7.65
CA VAL A 59 25.58 -9.24 -7.56
C VAL A 59 26.23 -10.61 -7.43
N ALA A 60 25.73 -11.49 -6.54
CA ALA A 60 26.24 -12.84 -6.39
C ALA A 60 26.11 -13.65 -7.70
N LEU A 61 24.96 -13.54 -8.39
CA LEU A 61 24.74 -14.18 -9.68
C LEU A 61 25.73 -13.68 -10.74
N GLY A 62 26.00 -12.37 -10.77
CA GLY A 62 27.00 -11.76 -11.67
C GLY A 62 28.42 -12.24 -11.41
N LEU A 63 28.82 -12.38 -10.13
CA LEU A 63 30.13 -12.93 -9.75
C LEU A 63 30.28 -14.40 -10.18
N ILE A 64 29.24 -15.21 -9.99
CA ILE A 64 29.24 -16.60 -10.44
C ILE A 64 29.28 -16.69 -11.97
N ALA A 65 28.55 -15.81 -12.67
CA ALA A 65 28.62 -15.73 -14.13
C ALA A 65 30.04 -15.46 -14.62
N ALA A 66 30.73 -14.49 -14.02
CA ALA A 66 32.10 -14.14 -14.37
C ALA A 66 33.09 -15.27 -14.04
N ALA A 67 32.96 -15.91 -12.87
CA ALA A 67 33.85 -16.97 -12.43
C ALA A 67 33.65 -18.29 -13.22
N SER A 68 32.44 -18.60 -13.67
CA SER A 68 32.11 -19.84 -14.39
C SER A 68 31.99 -19.70 -15.90
N ASN A 69 32.28 -18.50 -16.45
CA ASN A 69 32.05 -18.19 -17.87
C ASN A 69 30.64 -18.57 -18.32
N VAL A 70 29.64 -18.23 -17.52
CA VAL A 70 28.21 -18.58 -17.73
C VAL A 70 27.99 -20.09 -17.88
N GLY A 71 28.76 -20.87 -17.12
CA GLY A 71 28.69 -22.35 -17.13
C GLY A 71 27.59 -22.92 -16.24
N ALA A 72 27.64 -24.24 -16.00
CA ALA A 72 26.62 -24.97 -15.23
C ALA A 72 26.35 -24.39 -13.82
N ALA A 73 27.39 -23.87 -13.14
CA ALA A 73 27.24 -23.24 -11.84
C ALA A 73 26.34 -21.99 -11.88
N PHE A 74 26.43 -21.15 -12.92
CA PHE A 74 25.57 -20.00 -13.13
C PHE A 74 24.11 -20.43 -13.27
N TYR A 75 23.83 -21.41 -14.13
CA TYR A 75 22.47 -21.90 -14.35
C TYR A 75 21.90 -22.54 -13.09
N ALA A 76 22.65 -23.37 -12.40
CA ALA A 76 22.21 -24.03 -11.17
C ALA A 76 21.87 -22.99 -10.08
N PHE A 77 22.78 -22.04 -9.85
CA PHE A 77 22.55 -20.99 -8.86
C PHE A 77 21.39 -20.07 -9.24
N GLY A 78 21.33 -19.63 -10.50
CA GLY A 78 20.26 -18.75 -10.98
C GLY A 78 18.88 -19.39 -10.92
N LEU A 79 18.74 -20.69 -11.24
CA LEU A 79 17.49 -21.44 -11.15
C LEU A 79 17.00 -21.67 -9.72
N ILE A 80 17.88 -21.57 -8.72
CA ILE A 80 17.47 -21.59 -7.31
C ILE A 80 17.18 -20.16 -6.83
N LEU A 81 18.09 -19.23 -7.09
CA LEU A 81 18.03 -17.87 -6.57
C LEU A 81 16.83 -17.09 -7.10
N LEU A 82 16.62 -17.06 -8.42
CA LEU A 82 15.58 -16.22 -9.04
C LEU A 82 14.16 -16.62 -8.63
N PRO A 83 13.77 -17.92 -8.63
CA PRO A 83 12.46 -18.34 -8.13
C PRO A 83 12.30 -18.06 -6.63
N THR A 84 13.36 -18.22 -5.83
CA THR A 84 13.33 -17.92 -4.40
C THR A 84 13.07 -16.43 -4.16
N LEU A 85 13.80 -15.55 -4.86
CA LEU A 85 13.58 -14.11 -4.79
C LEU A 85 12.18 -13.70 -5.31
N ALA A 86 11.70 -14.34 -6.38
CA ALA A 86 10.35 -14.12 -6.88
C ALA A 86 9.28 -14.51 -5.86
N PHE A 87 9.46 -15.62 -5.16
CA PHE A 87 8.56 -16.04 -4.08
C PHE A 87 8.57 -15.06 -2.90
N VAL A 88 9.74 -14.64 -2.43
CA VAL A 88 9.87 -13.62 -1.37
C VAL A 88 9.24 -12.32 -1.82
N GLY A 89 9.42 -11.94 -3.09
CA GLY A 89 8.80 -10.78 -3.70
C GLY A 89 7.27 -10.87 -3.70
N LEU A 90 6.70 -12.04 -4.01
CA LEU A 90 5.26 -12.26 -3.98
C LEU A 90 4.68 -12.09 -2.57
N VAL A 91 5.34 -12.65 -1.55
CA VAL A 91 4.95 -12.48 -0.14
C VAL A 91 5.06 -11.02 0.29
N THR A 92 6.14 -10.33 -0.13
CA THR A 92 6.35 -8.91 0.18
C THR A 92 5.30 -8.03 -0.51
N PHE A 93 4.94 -8.34 -1.75
CA PHE A 93 3.87 -7.67 -2.49
C PHE A 93 2.52 -7.77 -1.77
N ASP A 94 2.13 -8.99 -1.36
CA ASP A 94 0.85 -9.22 -0.67
C ASP A 94 0.80 -8.46 0.66
N ARG A 95 1.87 -8.48 1.43
CA ARG A 95 1.99 -7.72 2.68
C ARG A 95 1.96 -6.21 2.46
N ALA A 96 2.65 -5.70 1.44
CA ALA A 96 2.61 -4.29 1.09
C ALA A 96 1.20 -3.85 0.65
N LEU A 97 0.48 -4.72 -0.06
CA LEU A 97 -0.90 -4.48 -0.45
C LEU A 97 -1.83 -4.44 0.77
N GLN A 98 -1.71 -5.39 1.70
CA GLN A 98 -2.48 -5.41 2.96
C GLN A 98 -2.24 -4.13 3.77
N SER A 99 -0.98 -3.71 3.91
CA SER A 99 -0.63 -2.46 4.62
C SER A 99 -1.24 -1.23 3.94
N GLY A 100 -1.28 -1.18 2.61
CA GLY A 100 -1.93 -0.09 1.87
C GLY A 100 -3.44 -0.03 2.11
N VAL A 101 -4.08 -1.19 2.21
CA VAL A 101 -5.50 -1.34 2.56
C VAL A 101 -5.78 -0.83 3.98
N GLU A 102 -4.97 -1.24 4.94
CA GLU A 102 -5.08 -0.80 6.34
C GLU A 102 -4.87 0.71 6.48
N ASP A 103 -3.88 1.27 5.79
CA ASP A 103 -3.63 2.73 5.76
C ASP A 103 -4.86 3.51 5.28
N HIS A 104 -5.54 3.01 4.25
CA HIS A 104 -6.78 3.61 3.76
C HIS A 104 -7.89 3.57 4.82
N GLY A 105 -8.02 2.45 5.55
CA GLY A 105 -8.95 2.31 6.67
C GLY A 105 -8.67 3.31 7.80
N TYR A 106 -7.40 3.47 8.19
CA TYR A 106 -7.00 4.47 9.20
C TYR A 106 -7.31 5.89 8.73
N THR A 107 -7.05 6.21 7.46
CA THR A 107 -7.33 7.53 6.91
C THR A 107 -8.81 7.89 7.01
N ARG A 108 -9.73 6.98 6.66
CA ARG A 108 -11.18 7.20 6.78
C ARG A 108 -11.61 7.41 8.24
N ARG A 109 -11.07 6.62 9.17
CA ARG A 109 -11.36 6.79 10.60
C ARG A 109 -10.89 8.15 11.13
N ILE A 110 -9.70 8.57 10.75
CA ILE A 110 -9.14 9.88 11.10
C ILE A 110 -10.03 11.01 10.52
N GLU A 111 -10.50 10.89 9.28
CA GLU A 111 -11.39 11.87 8.66
C GLU A 111 -12.73 11.98 9.40
N ARG A 112 -13.27 10.86 9.87
CA ARG A 112 -14.51 10.87 10.68
C ARG A 112 -14.31 11.55 12.02
N LEU A 113 -13.18 11.30 12.73
CA LEU A 113 -12.86 12.00 13.97
C LEU A 113 -12.68 13.51 13.76
N ARG A 114 -12.11 13.92 12.62
CA ARG A 114 -12.01 15.34 12.26
C ARG A 114 -13.38 15.99 12.04
N GLY A 115 -14.33 15.26 11.47
CA GLY A 115 -15.72 15.71 11.35
C GLY A 115 -16.32 16.12 12.70
N TYR A 116 -16.00 15.41 13.77
CA TYR A 116 -16.41 15.76 15.14
C TYR A 116 -15.86 17.13 15.56
N TYR A 117 -14.57 17.41 15.30
CA TYR A 117 -14.01 18.73 15.64
C TYR A 117 -14.70 19.87 14.87
N PHE A 118 -15.03 19.68 13.60
CA PHE A 118 -15.71 20.70 12.80
C PHE A 118 -17.14 21.01 13.28
N GLN A 119 -17.82 20.04 13.89
CA GLN A 119 -19.13 20.26 14.49
C GLN A 119 -19.07 21.13 15.74
N TYR A 120 -18.01 21.01 16.55
CA TYR A 120 -17.90 21.70 17.83
C TYR A 120 -17.07 22.99 17.77
N ALA A 121 -16.22 23.15 16.78
CA ALA A 121 -15.35 24.32 16.63
C ALA A 121 -15.25 24.73 15.14
N PRO A 122 -16.35 25.17 14.52
CA PRO A 122 -16.37 25.52 13.10
C PRO A 122 -15.43 26.69 12.74
N GLU A 123 -15.09 27.55 13.71
CA GLU A 123 -14.12 28.63 13.56
C GLU A 123 -12.69 28.12 13.29
N LEU A 124 -12.36 26.89 13.67
CA LEU A 124 -11.06 26.29 13.45
C LEU A 124 -10.87 25.71 12.03
N VAL A 125 -11.91 25.62 11.22
CA VAL A 125 -11.85 25.04 9.86
C VAL A 125 -10.78 25.72 9.01
N GLY A 126 -10.63 27.04 9.10
CA GLY A 126 -9.61 27.80 8.37
C GLY A 126 -8.17 27.59 8.85
N TYR A 127 -7.98 27.10 10.08
CA TYR A 127 -6.66 26.87 10.68
C TYR A 127 -6.22 25.40 10.63
N LEU A 128 -7.17 24.48 10.52
CA LEU A 128 -6.89 23.06 10.40
C LEU A 128 -6.48 22.75 8.96
N LEU A 129 -5.20 22.61 8.71
CA LEU A 129 -4.58 22.29 7.41
C LEU A 129 -4.96 20.91 6.84
N SER A 130 -6.05 20.34 7.30
CA SER A 130 -6.54 19.04 6.86
C SER A 130 -7.44 19.17 5.64
N VAL A 131 -6.82 19.38 4.50
CA VAL A 131 -7.51 19.25 3.21
C VAL A 131 -8.00 17.81 3.05
N PRO A 132 -9.28 17.55 2.68
CA PRO A 132 -9.78 16.23 2.38
C PRO A 132 -8.86 15.49 1.41
N GLN A 133 -8.72 14.17 1.59
CA GLN A 133 -7.78 13.37 0.78
C GLN A 133 -8.03 13.51 -0.72
N THR A 134 -9.29 13.60 -1.13
CA THR A 134 -9.71 13.84 -2.52
C THR A 134 -9.17 15.15 -3.08
N GLU A 135 -9.17 16.21 -2.28
CA GLU A 135 -8.69 17.54 -2.69
C GLU A 135 -7.16 17.59 -2.67
N ARG A 136 -6.53 16.92 -1.70
CA ARG A 136 -5.06 16.78 -1.62
C ARG A 136 -4.50 16.06 -2.84
N LEU A 137 -5.12 14.97 -3.26
CA LEU A 137 -4.74 14.23 -4.48
C LEU A 137 -4.94 15.08 -5.73
N ARG A 138 -5.99 15.92 -5.76
CA ARG A 138 -6.26 16.87 -6.85
C ARG A 138 -5.22 17.99 -6.92
N ILE A 139 -4.85 18.56 -5.78
CA ILE A 139 -3.83 19.62 -5.68
C ILE A 139 -2.45 19.10 -6.08
N GLN A 140 -2.11 17.86 -5.74
CA GLN A 140 -0.84 17.23 -6.11
C GLN A 140 -0.79 16.74 -7.56
N GLY A 141 -1.84 16.96 -8.37
CA GLY A 141 -1.92 16.46 -9.74
C GLY A 141 -2.00 14.93 -9.86
N VAL A 142 -2.09 14.23 -8.72
CA VAL A 142 -2.12 12.76 -8.64
C VAL A 142 -3.55 12.21 -8.69
N GLY A 143 -4.55 13.10 -8.67
CA GLY A 143 -5.98 12.78 -8.56
C GLY A 143 -6.68 12.34 -9.84
N GLY A 144 -5.98 12.25 -10.96
CA GLY A 144 -6.53 11.55 -12.11
C GLY A 144 -6.37 10.06 -11.89
N GLY A 145 -7.46 9.30 -11.74
CA GLY A 145 -7.47 7.83 -11.60
C GLY A 145 -6.75 7.10 -12.76
N GLY A 146 -5.51 7.49 -13.01
CA GLY A 146 -4.69 6.99 -14.09
C GLY A 146 -4.25 5.54 -13.83
N ARG A 147 -4.21 4.74 -14.89
CA ARG A 147 -3.72 3.34 -14.91
C ARG A 147 -2.35 3.18 -14.26
N TRP A 148 -1.59 4.27 -14.09
CA TRP A 148 -0.24 4.33 -13.52
C TRP A 148 -0.20 4.44 -11.99
N GLN A 149 -1.27 4.86 -11.32
CA GLN A 149 -1.29 5.00 -9.84
C GLN A 149 -0.97 3.68 -9.12
N GLY A 150 -1.41 2.55 -9.68
CA GLY A 150 -1.08 1.25 -9.12
C GLY A 150 0.41 0.94 -9.08
N PHE A 151 1.20 1.46 -10.04
CA PHE A 151 2.65 1.27 -10.10
C PHE A 151 3.42 2.18 -9.13
N LEU A 152 2.82 3.30 -8.73
CA LEU A 152 3.45 4.27 -7.82
C LEU A 152 3.32 3.88 -6.34
N THR A 153 2.59 2.81 -6.04
CA THR A 153 2.50 2.26 -4.68
C THR A 153 3.72 1.37 -4.37
N VAL A 154 4.03 1.21 -3.08
CA VAL A 154 5.08 0.26 -2.64
C VAL A 154 4.77 -1.15 -3.17
N ALA A 155 3.52 -1.58 -3.08
CA ALA A 155 3.08 -2.87 -3.63
C ALA A 155 3.31 -2.95 -5.15
N GLY A 156 2.96 -1.90 -5.91
CA GLY A 156 3.18 -1.86 -7.35
C GLY A 156 4.65 -2.00 -7.74
N MET A 157 5.54 -1.29 -7.05
CA MET A 157 6.99 -1.37 -7.28
C MET A 157 7.54 -2.77 -6.98
N VAL A 158 7.18 -3.35 -5.84
CA VAL A 158 7.55 -4.73 -5.49
C VAL A 158 7.00 -5.71 -6.51
N GLY A 159 5.75 -5.51 -6.97
CA GLY A 159 5.11 -6.35 -7.99
C GLY A 159 5.85 -6.35 -9.33
N VAL A 160 6.33 -5.20 -9.79
CA VAL A 160 7.15 -5.09 -11.02
C VAL A 160 8.44 -5.89 -10.87
N VAL A 161 9.19 -5.68 -9.78
CA VAL A 161 10.45 -6.40 -9.53
C VAL A 161 10.21 -7.91 -9.45
N THR A 162 9.15 -8.33 -8.76
CA THR A 162 8.76 -9.75 -8.64
C THR A 162 8.43 -10.36 -10.00
N ALA A 163 7.68 -9.64 -10.85
CA ALA A 163 7.35 -10.11 -12.20
C ALA A 163 8.60 -10.27 -13.08
N VAL A 164 9.55 -9.34 -12.99
CA VAL A 164 10.83 -9.43 -13.70
C VAL A 164 11.64 -10.62 -13.22
N LEU A 165 11.72 -10.86 -11.91
CA LEU A 165 12.43 -12.03 -11.35
C LEU A 165 11.79 -13.34 -11.80
N ALA A 166 10.46 -13.45 -11.79
CA ALA A 166 9.74 -14.61 -12.29
C ALA A 166 9.99 -14.85 -13.77
N GLY A 167 9.98 -13.79 -14.58
CA GLY A 167 10.31 -13.83 -16.00
C GLY A 167 11.78 -14.27 -16.24
N SER A 168 12.71 -13.72 -15.47
CA SER A 168 14.13 -14.09 -15.56
C SER A 168 14.36 -15.56 -15.20
N ALA A 169 13.66 -16.06 -14.17
CA ALA A 169 13.70 -17.48 -13.82
C ALA A 169 13.20 -18.39 -14.96
N ALA A 170 12.05 -18.01 -15.56
CA ALA A 170 11.47 -18.74 -16.70
C ALA A 170 12.36 -18.68 -17.95
N GLY A 171 12.95 -17.51 -18.23
CA GLY A 171 13.89 -17.34 -19.32
C GLY A 171 15.14 -18.20 -19.15
N LEU A 172 15.69 -18.23 -17.92
CA LEU A 172 16.86 -19.08 -17.60
C LEU A 172 16.54 -20.57 -17.76
N LEU A 173 15.34 -21.00 -17.30
CA LEU A 173 14.88 -22.37 -17.49
C LEU A 173 14.71 -22.71 -18.96
N ALA A 174 14.09 -21.83 -19.76
CA ALA A 174 13.93 -22.00 -21.19
C ALA A 174 15.28 -22.08 -21.91
N ALA A 175 16.28 -21.29 -21.51
CA ALA A 175 17.63 -21.38 -22.05
C ALA A 175 18.24 -22.78 -21.83
N VAL A 176 18.12 -23.31 -20.62
CA VAL A 176 18.64 -24.65 -20.30
C VAL A 176 17.97 -25.74 -21.14
N VAL A 177 16.64 -25.71 -21.22
CA VAL A 177 15.86 -26.73 -21.93
C VAL A 177 16.05 -26.67 -23.45
N SER A 178 16.23 -25.47 -24.02
CA SER A 178 16.37 -25.26 -25.47
C SER A 178 17.80 -25.34 -26.00
N GLY A 179 18.75 -25.85 -25.20
CA GLY A 179 20.16 -25.91 -25.61
C GLY A 179 20.81 -24.52 -25.72
N HIS A 180 20.49 -23.61 -24.81
CA HIS A 180 21.03 -22.26 -24.69
C HIS A 180 20.52 -21.28 -25.79
N SER A 181 19.34 -21.52 -26.37
CA SER A 181 18.71 -20.60 -27.31
C SER A 181 18.33 -19.28 -26.64
N LEU A 182 19.00 -18.19 -27.04
CA LEU A 182 18.72 -16.85 -26.52
C LEU A 182 17.28 -16.40 -26.87
N VAL A 183 16.80 -16.75 -28.07
CA VAL A 183 15.44 -16.40 -28.51
C VAL A 183 14.38 -17.06 -27.62
N ALA A 184 14.54 -18.36 -27.35
CA ALA A 184 13.64 -19.10 -26.46
C ALA A 184 13.64 -18.51 -25.05
N ALA A 185 14.82 -18.17 -24.51
CA ALA A 185 14.97 -17.53 -23.20
C ALA A 185 14.26 -16.18 -23.13
N LEU A 186 14.46 -15.29 -24.10
CA LEU A 186 13.84 -13.98 -24.13
C LEU A 186 12.32 -14.07 -24.28
N VAL A 187 11.83 -14.89 -25.20
CA VAL A 187 10.38 -15.04 -25.42
C VAL A 187 9.69 -15.58 -24.16
N ALA A 188 10.20 -16.67 -23.60
CA ALA A 188 9.64 -17.25 -22.36
C ALA A 188 9.72 -16.27 -21.19
N GLY A 189 10.87 -15.61 -21.02
CA GLY A 189 11.09 -14.65 -19.93
C GLY A 189 10.15 -13.46 -20.01
N ILE A 190 10.04 -12.81 -21.17
CA ILE A 190 9.15 -11.65 -21.36
C ILE A 190 7.69 -12.06 -21.18
N LEU A 191 7.27 -13.19 -21.75
CA LEU A 191 5.89 -13.67 -21.65
C LEU A 191 5.51 -13.91 -20.21
N VAL A 192 6.34 -14.62 -19.44
CA VAL A 192 6.07 -14.88 -18.01
C VAL A 192 6.09 -13.58 -17.20
N ALA A 193 7.04 -12.67 -17.44
CA ALA A 193 7.08 -11.37 -16.76
C ALA A 193 5.81 -10.55 -17.00
N VAL A 194 5.34 -10.46 -18.26
CA VAL A 194 4.12 -9.72 -18.61
C VAL A 194 2.89 -10.36 -17.99
N VAL A 195 2.76 -11.69 -18.08
CA VAL A 195 1.61 -12.41 -17.47
C VAL A 195 1.60 -12.23 -15.95
N ALA A 196 2.74 -12.39 -15.28
CA ALA A 196 2.87 -12.20 -13.84
C ALA A 196 2.52 -10.75 -13.44
N LEU A 197 3.02 -9.75 -14.18
CA LEU A 197 2.72 -8.35 -13.93
C LEU A 197 1.23 -8.05 -14.08
N LEU A 198 0.61 -8.49 -15.16
CA LEU A 198 -0.82 -8.30 -15.41
C LEU A 198 -1.65 -8.97 -14.31
N TRP A 199 -1.27 -10.16 -13.88
CA TRP A 199 -1.95 -10.88 -12.79
C TRP A 199 -1.84 -10.13 -11.47
N LEU A 200 -0.64 -9.68 -11.07
CA LEU A 200 -0.41 -8.90 -9.85
C LEU A 200 -1.19 -7.58 -9.87
N MET A 201 -1.20 -6.89 -11.03
CA MET A 201 -1.96 -5.63 -11.16
C MET A 201 -3.47 -5.84 -11.08
N ARG A 202 -3.99 -6.93 -11.65
CA ARG A 202 -5.41 -7.28 -11.52
C ARG A 202 -5.76 -7.64 -10.07
N TYR A 203 -4.90 -8.42 -9.41
CA TYR A 203 -5.06 -8.77 -8.00
C TYR A 203 -5.08 -7.52 -7.11
N GLN A 204 -4.13 -6.62 -7.31
CA GLN A 204 -4.08 -5.34 -6.60
C GLN A 204 -5.37 -4.53 -6.81
N ARG A 205 -5.85 -4.40 -8.05
CA ARG A 205 -7.08 -3.66 -8.35
C ARG A 205 -8.29 -4.29 -7.66
N SER A 206 -8.44 -5.60 -7.72
CA SER A 206 -9.55 -6.29 -7.08
C SER A 206 -9.55 -6.11 -5.55
N ALA A 207 -8.38 -6.04 -4.93
CA ALA A 207 -8.27 -5.75 -3.50
C ALA A 207 -8.77 -4.33 -3.17
N TRP A 208 -8.41 -3.32 -3.97
CA TRP A 208 -8.89 -1.96 -3.78
C TRP A 208 -10.38 -1.80 -4.03
N GLU A 209 -10.95 -2.48 -5.04
CA GLU A 209 -12.38 -2.46 -5.32
C GLU A 209 -13.20 -3.02 -4.16
N ARG A 210 -12.76 -4.11 -3.52
CA ARG A 210 -13.43 -4.70 -2.35
C ARG A 210 -13.53 -3.73 -1.18
N ILE A 211 -12.54 -2.85 -1.00
CA ILE A 211 -12.52 -1.89 0.11
C ILE A 211 -13.38 -0.68 -0.19
N SER A 212 -13.39 -0.22 -1.46
CA SER A 212 -14.23 0.91 -1.87
C SER A 212 -15.73 0.59 -1.75
N THR A 213 -16.10 -0.71 -1.83
CA THR A 213 -17.48 -1.20 -1.67
C THR A 213 -17.82 -1.64 -0.25
N ALA A 214 -16.82 -1.84 0.62
CA ALA A 214 -17.07 -2.21 2.01
C ALA A 214 -17.57 -1.00 2.81
N ARG A 215 -18.76 -1.13 3.41
CA ARG A 215 -19.26 -0.17 4.39
C ARG A 215 -18.44 -0.31 5.67
N LEU A 216 -17.65 0.70 6.01
CA LEU A 216 -16.84 0.71 7.23
C LEU A 216 -17.65 1.09 8.47
N PHE A 217 -18.86 1.63 8.28
CA PHE A 217 -19.74 2.09 9.37
C PHE A 217 -21.19 1.70 9.07
N PRO A 218 -21.99 1.38 10.12
CA PRO A 218 -23.39 0.95 9.95
C PRO A 218 -24.30 1.97 9.30
N ASP A 219 -23.91 3.26 9.31
CA ASP A 219 -24.72 4.41 8.88
C ASP A 219 -24.34 4.90 7.47
N GLU A 220 -23.47 4.21 6.76
CA GLU A 220 -23.18 4.43 5.34
C GLU A 220 -24.07 3.48 4.48
#